data_c3a3ab3ad94b075f8f120a6683c4a86d
#
_entry.id   c3a3ab3ad94b075f8f120a6683c4a86d
#
_cell.length_a   1.000
_cell.length_b   1.000
_cell.length_c   1.000
_cell.angle_alpha   90.00
_cell.angle_beta   90.00
_cell.angle_gamma   90.00
#
_symmetry.space_group_name_H-M   'P 1'
#
loop_
_entity.id
_entity.type
_entity.pdbx_description
1 polymer ?
#
loop_
_entity_poly.entity_id
_entity_poly.type
_entity_poly.pdbx_seq_one_letter_code
_entity_poly.pdbx_strand_id
1 'polypeptide(L)'
;VFATGGIGGVHRAWQDVPDVSSDLLALSRIPVIVVCAGTKAILDVRATLEVLESMAIPVLGWHCDDYPVFYSRKSGLKISRIDSAAQIAQVYRLSQSSSYLNTGILVANPIPEADEIPASEIEPFIQSAIHEAELRGIGGKELTPFLLSALAQSTAGKSVESNLALLRNNVSVGAKIARELE
;
A
#
# COMPACT_ATOMS: atom_id res chain seq x y z
N VAL A 1 4.26 12.11 -9.92
CA VAL A 1 4.25 11.48 -8.58
C VAL A 1 2.84 11.56 -8.01
N PHE A 2 2.38 10.47 -7.44
CA PHE A 2 1.07 10.37 -6.78
C PHE A 2 1.28 9.86 -5.34
N ALA A 3 0.66 10.51 -4.37
CA ALA A 3 0.70 10.08 -2.97
C ALA A 3 -0.70 9.65 -2.52
N THR A 4 -0.79 8.50 -1.86
CA THR A 4 -2.04 7.95 -1.32
C THR A 4 -1.78 7.30 0.05
N GLY A 5 -2.83 6.90 0.77
CA GLY A 5 -2.69 6.20 2.04
C GLY A 5 -2.06 4.82 1.86
N GLY A 6 -2.71 3.97 1.08
CA GLY A 6 -2.26 2.63 0.71
C GLY A 6 -2.88 2.18 -0.59
N ILE A 7 -2.20 1.29 -1.31
CA ILE A 7 -2.73 0.71 -2.54
C ILE A 7 -3.78 -0.35 -2.25
N GLY A 8 -4.66 -0.58 -3.22
CA GLY A 8 -5.40 -1.82 -3.35
C GLY A 8 -4.47 -2.98 -3.71
N GLY A 9 -4.95 -4.18 -3.60
CA GLY A 9 -4.16 -5.38 -3.84
C GLY A 9 -5.07 -6.58 -4.02
N VAL A 10 -4.58 -7.74 -3.61
CA VAL A 10 -5.31 -9.00 -3.62
C VAL A 10 -6.15 -9.11 -2.34
N HIS A 11 -7.44 -9.39 -2.46
CA HIS A 11 -8.29 -9.61 -1.31
C HIS A 11 -7.99 -10.94 -0.62
N ARG A 12 -8.22 -11.00 0.69
CA ARG A 12 -8.14 -12.25 1.46
C ARG A 12 -9.18 -13.23 0.90
N ALA A 13 -8.87 -14.54 0.92
CA ALA A 13 -9.68 -15.57 0.27
C ALA A 13 -9.84 -15.45 -1.26
N TRP A 14 -8.90 -14.77 -1.94
CA TRP A 14 -8.89 -14.62 -3.40
C TRP A 14 -8.84 -15.95 -4.16
N GLN A 15 -8.41 -17.03 -3.49
CA GLN A 15 -8.40 -18.39 -4.05
C GLN A 15 -9.82 -18.91 -4.32
N ASP A 16 -10.79 -18.48 -3.53
CA ASP A 16 -12.19 -18.90 -3.66
C ASP A 16 -12.95 -17.97 -4.61
N VAL A 17 -12.75 -16.67 -4.46
CA VAL A 17 -13.33 -15.63 -5.33
C VAL A 17 -12.22 -14.66 -5.72
N PRO A 18 -11.72 -14.72 -6.97
CA PRO A 18 -10.71 -13.80 -7.46
C PRO A 18 -11.17 -12.35 -7.34
N ASP A 19 -10.61 -11.62 -6.37
CA ASP A 19 -10.85 -10.20 -6.19
C ASP A 19 -9.49 -9.49 -6.07
N VAL A 20 -9.10 -8.81 -7.14
CA VAL A 20 -7.83 -8.12 -7.29
C VAL A 20 -8.08 -6.68 -7.71
N SER A 21 -7.52 -5.73 -6.97
CA SER A 21 -7.68 -4.32 -7.26
C SER A 21 -7.12 -3.93 -8.64
N SER A 22 -7.84 -3.07 -9.35
CA SER A 22 -7.37 -2.44 -10.59
C SER A 22 -6.13 -1.56 -10.40
N ASP A 23 -5.77 -1.19 -9.16
CA ASP A 23 -4.55 -0.45 -8.85
C ASP A 23 -3.30 -1.18 -9.37
N LEU A 24 -3.27 -2.53 -9.25
CA LEU A 24 -2.14 -3.34 -9.71
C LEU A 24 -2.00 -3.30 -11.23
N LEU A 25 -3.12 -3.40 -11.93
CA LEU A 25 -3.15 -3.27 -13.39
C LEU A 25 -2.77 -1.84 -13.83
N ALA A 26 -3.23 -0.82 -13.13
CA ALA A 26 -2.88 0.56 -13.42
C ALA A 26 -1.37 0.79 -13.25
N LEU A 27 -0.78 0.32 -12.15
CA LEU A 27 0.66 0.39 -11.90
C LEU A 27 1.48 -0.35 -12.97
N SER A 28 0.99 -1.46 -13.51
CA SER A 28 1.69 -2.20 -14.56
C SER A 28 1.70 -1.49 -15.92
N ARG A 29 0.87 -0.47 -16.13
CA ARG A 29 0.65 0.18 -17.44
C ARG A 29 0.91 1.68 -17.44
N ILE A 30 0.88 2.32 -16.28
CA ILE A 30 1.01 3.76 -16.16
C ILE A 30 2.35 4.10 -15.52
N PRO A 31 3.23 4.83 -16.22
CA PRO A 31 4.51 5.25 -15.67
C PRO A 31 4.31 6.36 -14.62
N VAL A 32 4.11 5.96 -13.38
CA VAL A 32 3.85 6.84 -12.25
C VAL A 32 4.63 6.38 -11.02
N ILE A 33 5.17 7.30 -10.25
CA ILE A 33 5.71 6.97 -8.92
C ILE A 33 4.58 7.13 -7.91
N VAL A 34 4.20 6.03 -7.26
CA VAL A 34 3.17 6.01 -6.21
C VAL A 34 3.82 5.88 -4.85
N VAL A 35 3.62 6.87 -3.99
CA VAL A 35 4.09 6.84 -2.59
C VAL A 35 2.92 6.47 -1.68
N CYS A 36 3.06 5.41 -0.91
CA CYS A 36 2.01 4.91 -0.02
C CYS A 36 2.59 4.18 1.20
N ALA A 37 1.76 3.91 2.20
CA ALA A 37 2.15 3.09 3.36
C ALA A 37 1.99 1.58 3.08
N GLY A 38 2.29 1.14 1.86
CA GLY A 38 2.12 -0.23 1.41
C GLY A 38 0.67 -0.56 1.04
N THR A 39 0.32 -1.84 1.14
CA THR A 39 -1.02 -2.37 0.88
C THR A 39 -1.95 -2.08 2.06
N LYS A 40 -3.24 -1.79 1.79
CA LYS A 40 -4.24 -1.66 2.85
C LYS A 40 -4.28 -2.93 3.72
N ALA A 41 -4.28 -2.77 5.03
CA ALA A 41 -4.15 -3.85 6.01
C ALA A 41 -5.25 -4.94 5.93
N ILE A 42 -6.39 -4.61 5.32
CA ILE A 42 -7.51 -5.52 5.09
C ILE A 42 -7.26 -6.56 3.98
N LEU A 43 -6.17 -6.41 3.20
CA LEU A 43 -5.85 -7.22 2.03
C LEU A 43 -4.82 -8.30 2.34
N ASP A 44 -4.62 -9.23 1.41
CA ASP A 44 -3.53 -10.20 1.43
C ASP A 44 -2.24 -9.55 0.93
N VAL A 45 -1.38 -9.19 1.88
CA VAL A 45 -0.15 -8.45 1.61
C VAL A 45 0.86 -9.30 0.83
N ARG A 46 1.00 -10.59 1.19
CA ARG A 46 1.92 -11.51 0.51
C ARG A 46 1.50 -11.73 -0.94
N ALA A 47 0.24 -12.08 -1.17
CA ALA A 47 -0.29 -12.27 -2.52
C ALA A 47 -0.20 -10.98 -3.35
N THR A 48 -0.38 -9.81 -2.72
CA THR A 48 -0.22 -8.52 -3.40
C THR A 48 1.21 -8.29 -3.87
N LEU A 49 2.23 -8.60 -3.04
CA LEU A 49 3.64 -8.49 -3.44
C LEU A 49 3.99 -9.45 -4.58
N GLU A 50 3.52 -10.70 -4.55
CA GLU A 50 3.71 -11.67 -5.64
C GLU A 50 3.11 -11.18 -6.97
N VAL A 51 1.94 -10.55 -6.93
CA VAL A 51 1.33 -9.95 -8.13
C VAL A 51 2.12 -8.74 -8.62
N LEU A 52 2.58 -7.85 -7.72
CA LEU A 52 3.44 -6.72 -8.10
C LEU A 52 4.73 -7.20 -8.78
N GLU A 53 5.37 -8.25 -8.24
CA GLU A 53 6.56 -8.86 -8.83
C GLU A 53 6.26 -9.47 -10.21
N SER A 54 5.19 -10.25 -10.33
CA SER A 54 4.78 -10.87 -11.59
C SER A 54 4.47 -9.87 -12.71
N MET A 55 4.06 -8.66 -12.33
CA MET A 55 3.80 -7.53 -13.23
C MET A 55 5.03 -6.65 -13.46
N ALA A 56 6.20 -7.04 -12.94
CA ALA A 56 7.45 -6.29 -13.03
C ALA A 56 7.36 -4.86 -12.48
N ILE A 57 6.55 -4.64 -11.44
CA ILE A 57 6.40 -3.35 -10.77
C ILE A 57 7.45 -3.25 -9.66
N PRO A 58 8.43 -2.33 -9.76
CA PRO A 58 9.43 -2.14 -8.72
C PRO A 58 8.78 -1.68 -7.41
N VAL A 59 9.11 -2.35 -6.30
CA VAL A 59 8.69 -2.00 -4.94
C VAL A 59 9.92 -1.55 -4.15
N LEU A 60 9.96 -0.28 -3.77
CA LEU A 60 11.07 0.36 -3.09
C LEU A 60 10.65 0.82 -1.69
N GLY A 61 11.38 0.40 -0.66
CA GLY A 61 11.12 0.79 0.73
C GLY A 61 11.83 2.10 1.08
N TRP A 62 11.09 3.16 1.37
CA TRP A 62 11.64 4.43 1.80
C TRP A 62 12.21 4.32 3.22
N HIS A 63 13.56 4.33 3.34
CA HIS A 63 14.33 4.11 4.56
C HIS A 63 14.00 2.80 5.30
N CYS A 64 13.41 1.83 4.63
CA CYS A 64 13.06 0.53 5.22
C CYS A 64 13.33 -0.62 4.25
N ASP A 65 13.60 -1.80 4.81
CA ASP A 65 13.79 -3.07 4.09
C ASP A 65 12.69 -4.08 4.39
N ASP A 66 11.64 -3.64 5.09
CA ASP A 66 10.46 -4.43 5.43
C ASP A 66 9.22 -3.74 4.86
N TYR A 67 8.36 -4.48 4.18
CA TYR A 67 7.18 -3.90 3.53
C TYR A 67 6.16 -3.45 4.57
N PRO A 68 5.76 -2.16 4.59
CA PRO A 68 4.77 -1.68 5.53
C PRO A 68 3.35 -2.14 5.16
N VAL A 69 2.49 -2.26 6.16
CA VAL A 69 1.09 -2.71 6.01
C VAL A 69 0.16 -1.65 6.57
N PHE A 70 0.05 -0.53 5.86
CA PHE A 70 -0.83 0.57 6.17
C PHE A 70 -0.66 1.12 7.59
N TYR A 71 -1.35 0.53 8.57
CA TYR A 71 -1.26 0.92 9.99
C TYR A 71 0.01 0.45 10.68
N SER A 72 0.66 -0.57 10.15
CA SER A 72 1.82 -1.23 10.76
C SER A 72 3.07 -1.03 9.91
N ARG A 73 4.19 -0.77 10.57
CA ARG A 73 5.47 -0.46 9.92
C ARG A 73 6.14 -1.67 9.28
N LYS A 74 5.76 -2.89 9.69
CA LYS A 74 6.42 -4.14 9.26
C LYS A 74 5.41 -5.25 8.98
N SER A 75 5.64 -5.98 7.90
CA SER A 75 4.94 -7.22 7.55
C SER A 75 5.78 -8.48 7.76
N GLY A 76 7.10 -8.32 7.94
CA GLY A 76 8.07 -9.42 7.86
C GLY A 76 8.48 -9.79 6.43
N LEU A 77 7.93 -9.13 5.41
CA LEU A 77 8.26 -9.37 4.00
C LEU A 77 9.31 -8.36 3.54
N LYS A 78 10.42 -8.87 2.99
CA LYS A 78 11.56 -8.03 2.59
C LYS A 78 11.33 -7.38 1.24
N ILE A 79 11.76 -6.11 1.14
CA ILE A 79 11.77 -5.31 -0.08
C ILE A 79 13.10 -4.58 -0.25
N SER A 80 13.34 -4.06 -1.44
CA SER A 80 14.55 -3.28 -1.74
C SER A 80 14.47 -1.90 -1.07
N ARG A 81 15.41 -1.62 -0.13
CA ARG A 81 15.53 -0.34 0.55
C ARG A 81 16.11 0.73 -0.37
N ILE A 82 15.59 1.93 -0.25
CA ILE A 82 16.11 3.14 -0.89
C ILE A 82 16.11 4.31 0.11
N ASP A 83 17.16 5.13 0.10
CA ASP A 83 17.37 6.17 1.11
C ASP A 83 17.40 7.60 0.52
N SER A 84 17.22 7.75 -0.80
CA SER A 84 17.34 9.03 -1.48
C SER A 84 16.24 9.24 -2.52
N ALA A 85 15.62 10.42 -2.50
CA ALA A 85 14.65 10.84 -3.51
C ALA A 85 15.29 10.92 -4.91
N ALA A 86 16.55 11.35 -4.98
CA ALA A 86 17.31 11.39 -6.23
C ALA A 86 17.51 9.99 -6.83
N GLN A 87 17.75 8.98 -5.99
CA GLN A 87 17.84 7.58 -6.46
C GLN A 87 16.50 7.10 -7.02
N ILE A 88 15.37 7.42 -6.39
CA ILE A 88 14.04 7.07 -6.91
C ILE A 88 13.81 7.73 -8.27
N ALA A 89 14.14 9.02 -8.40
CA ALA A 89 14.03 9.75 -9.65
C ALA A 89 14.93 9.13 -10.74
N GLN A 90 16.14 8.69 -10.38
CA GLN A 90 17.05 7.99 -11.30
C GLN A 90 16.47 6.64 -11.76
N VAL A 91 15.97 5.82 -10.84
CA VAL A 91 15.30 4.54 -11.18
C VAL A 91 14.13 4.79 -12.13
N TYR A 92 13.31 5.81 -11.85
CA TYR A 92 12.20 6.19 -12.71
C TYR A 92 12.66 6.60 -14.12
N ARG A 93 13.64 7.49 -14.25
CA ARG A 93 14.17 7.90 -15.56
C ARG A 93 14.74 6.72 -16.35
N LEU A 94 15.45 5.81 -15.67
CA LEU A 94 15.98 4.60 -16.31
C LEU A 94 14.87 3.67 -16.78
N SER A 95 13.81 3.47 -15.99
CA SER A 95 12.66 2.66 -16.40
C SER A 95 11.96 3.25 -17.62
N GLN A 96 11.82 4.57 -17.70
CA GLN A 96 11.21 5.27 -18.84
C GLN A 96 12.08 5.23 -20.11
N SER A 97 13.38 5.12 -19.98
CA SER A 97 14.28 4.97 -21.13
C SER A 97 14.29 3.56 -21.73
N SER A 98 13.74 2.58 -21.00
CA SER A 98 13.64 1.20 -21.46
C SER A 98 12.37 0.99 -22.26
N SER A 99 12.49 0.41 -23.46
CA SER A 99 11.32 0.02 -24.27
C SER A 99 10.52 -1.15 -23.67
N TYR A 100 11.05 -1.81 -22.63
CA TYR A 100 10.47 -3.02 -22.01
C TYR A 100 9.85 -2.79 -20.64
N LEU A 101 10.18 -1.70 -19.95
CA LEU A 101 9.75 -1.43 -18.58
C LEU A 101 9.06 -0.07 -18.53
N ASN A 102 7.79 -0.02 -18.86
CA ASN A 102 6.99 1.19 -18.79
C ASN A 102 5.93 1.08 -17.67
N THR A 103 6.34 0.49 -16.55
CA THR A 103 5.50 0.34 -15.36
C THR A 103 5.63 1.53 -14.42
N GLY A 104 4.68 1.66 -13.51
CA GLY A 104 4.85 2.52 -12.34
C GLY A 104 5.89 1.96 -11.36
N ILE A 105 6.25 2.77 -10.38
CA ILE A 105 7.12 2.41 -9.25
C ILE A 105 6.33 2.60 -7.97
N LEU A 106 6.33 1.61 -7.10
CA LEU A 106 5.74 1.70 -5.77
C LEU A 106 6.81 2.07 -4.75
N VAL A 107 6.64 3.20 -4.09
CA VAL A 107 7.48 3.63 -2.96
C VAL A 107 6.70 3.39 -1.67
N ALA A 108 7.09 2.36 -0.95
CA ALA A 108 6.51 1.97 0.32
C ALA A 108 7.15 2.75 1.47
N ASN A 109 6.38 3.65 2.07
CA ASN A 109 6.81 4.56 3.13
C ASN A 109 6.09 4.21 4.43
N PRO A 110 6.78 3.67 5.45
CA PRO A 110 6.14 3.30 6.71
C PRO A 110 5.45 4.48 7.39
N ILE A 111 4.33 4.20 8.03
CA ILE A 111 3.67 5.18 8.93
C ILE A 111 4.67 5.70 9.97
N PRO A 112 4.57 6.97 10.43
CA PRO A 112 5.38 7.44 11.54
C PRO A 112 5.20 6.55 12.78
N GLU A 113 6.28 6.31 13.53
CA GLU A 113 6.28 5.37 14.65
C GLU A 113 5.26 5.75 15.74
N ALA A 114 5.09 7.05 15.98
CA ALA A 114 4.15 7.54 16.98
C ALA A 114 2.66 7.30 16.62
N ASP A 115 2.38 7.08 15.33
CA ASP A 115 1.01 6.91 14.81
C ASP A 115 0.73 5.45 14.40
N GLU A 116 1.69 4.55 14.64
CA GLU A 116 1.56 3.13 14.32
C GLU A 116 0.47 2.46 15.15
N ILE A 117 -0.30 1.58 14.52
CA ILE A 117 -1.08 0.56 15.21
C ILE A 117 -0.42 -0.78 14.89
N PRO A 118 0.16 -1.46 15.90
CA PRO A 118 0.81 -2.75 15.68
C PRO A 118 -0.13 -3.78 15.04
N ALA A 119 0.41 -4.64 14.18
CA ALA A 119 -0.38 -5.66 13.50
C ALA A 119 -1.15 -6.56 14.48
N SER A 120 -0.54 -6.91 15.63
CA SER A 120 -1.19 -7.69 16.68
C SER A 120 -2.40 -6.98 17.33
N GLU A 121 -2.43 -5.64 17.29
CA GLU A 121 -3.53 -4.85 17.83
C GLU A 121 -4.66 -4.68 16.82
N ILE A 122 -4.33 -4.42 15.55
CA ILE A 122 -5.34 -4.13 14.52
C ILE A 122 -5.96 -5.39 13.89
N GLU A 123 -5.21 -6.48 13.82
CA GLU A 123 -5.67 -7.71 13.12
C GLU A 123 -6.97 -8.30 13.69
N PRO A 124 -7.21 -8.37 15.02
CA PRO A 124 -8.49 -8.85 15.55
C PRO A 124 -9.70 -8.04 15.06
N PHE A 125 -9.55 -6.71 14.92
CA PHE A 125 -10.60 -5.85 14.39
C PHE A 125 -10.83 -6.07 12.90
N ILE A 126 -9.75 -6.30 12.13
CA ILE A 126 -9.84 -6.63 10.70
C ILE A 126 -10.60 -7.95 10.52
N GLN A 127 -10.25 -8.99 11.26
CA GLN A 127 -10.92 -10.30 11.18
C GLN A 127 -12.39 -10.19 11.53
N SER A 128 -12.75 -9.46 12.58
CA SER A 128 -14.14 -9.22 12.97
C SER A 128 -14.91 -8.50 11.87
N ALA A 129 -14.32 -7.49 11.25
CA ALA A 129 -14.96 -6.73 10.17
C ALA A 129 -15.16 -7.59 8.90
N ILE A 130 -14.19 -8.45 8.55
CA ILE A 130 -14.31 -9.38 7.43
C ILE A 130 -15.44 -10.36 7.68
N HIS A 131 -15.49 -10.97 8.85
CA HIS A 131 -16.55 -11.90 9.22
C HIS A 131 -17.93 -11.25 9.16
N GLU A 132 -18.05 -10.01 9.63
CA GLU A 132 -19.31 -9.25 9.53
C GLU A 132 -19.71 -8.97 8.08
N ALA A 133 -18.73 -8.64 7.20
CA ALA A 133 -18.99 -8.45 5.77
C ALA A 133 -19.52 -9.74 5.13
N GLU A 134 -18.92 -10.88 5.43
CA GLU A 134 -19.36 -12.21 4.96
C GLU A 134 -20.81 -12.52 5.39
N LEU A 135 -21.14 -12.32 6.67
CA LEU A 135 -22.49 -12.54 7.19
C LEU A 135 -23.53 -11.64 6.51
N ARG A 136 -23.13 -10.44 6.08
CA ARG A 136 -24.01 -9.48 5.39
C ARG A 136 -24.01 -9.64 3.87
N GLY A 137 -23.19 -10.54 3.30
CA GLY A 137 -23.03 -10.70 1.86
C GLY A 137 -22.43 -9.49 1.16
N ILE A 138 -21.61 -8.69 1.87
CA ILE A 138 -20.95 -7.50 1.32
C ILE A 138 -19.65 -7.92 0.62
N GLY A 139 -19.53 -7.60 -0.68
CA GLY A 139 -18.38 -7.96 -1.49
C GLY A 139 -18.09 -6.95 -2.60
N GLY A 140 -17.10 -7.22 -3.43
CA GLY A 140 -16.69 -6.38 -4.54
C GLY A 140 -16.36 -4.94 -4.11
N LYS A 141 -16.83 -3.95 -4.87
CA LYS A 141 -16.51 -2.53 -4.62
C LYS A 141 -16.99 -1.97 -3.28
N GLU A 142 -17.95 -2.62 -2.63
CA GLU A 142 -18.51 -2.17 -1.34
C GLU A 142 -17.72 -2.69 -0.14
N LEU A 143 -16.89 -3.74 -0.34
CA LEU A 143 -16.17 -4.40 0.74
C LEU A 143 -15.15 -3.46 1.40
N THR A 144 -14.28 -2.83 0.64
CA THR A 144 -13.24 -1.91 1.20
C THR A 144 -13.84 -0.75 1.99
N PRO A 145 -14.84 0.01 1.49
CA PRO A 145 -15.49 1.06 2.27
C PRO A 145 -16.12 0.55 3.57
N PHE A 146 -16.78 -0.60 3.52
CA PHE A 146 -17.38 -1.22 4.70
C PHE A 146 -16.32 -1.57 5.75
N LEU A 147 -15.24 -2.27 5.36
CA LEU A 147 -14.17 -2.67 6.28
C LEU A 147 -13.49 -1.46 6.94
N LEU A 148 -13.21 -0.40 6.17
CA LEU A 148 -12.62 0.82 6.73
C LEU A 148 -13.56 1.53 7.71
N SER A 149 -14.87 1.55 7.44
CA SER A 149 -15.87 2.11 8.35
C SER A 149 -15.98 1.30 9.64
N ALA A 150 -16.02 -0.03 9.55
CA ALA A 150 -16.05 -0.93 10.70
C ALA A 150 -14.80 -0.75 11.58
N LEU A 151 -13.61 -0.63 10.96
CA LEU A 151 -12.36 -0.37 11.69
C LEU A 151 -12.38 0.99 12.39
N ALA A 152 -12.91 2.03 11.75
CA ALA A 152 -13.02 3.35 12.38
C ALA A 152 -13.86 3.31 13.65
N GLN A 153 -14.98 2.57 13.62
CA GLN A 153 -15.85 2.39 14.79
C GLN A 153 -15.20 1.54 15.89
N SER A 154 -14.63 0.39 15.50
CA SER A 154 -14.06 -0.59 16.45
C SER A 154 -12.80 -0.05 17.16
N THR A 155 -12.06 0.86 16.52
CA THR A 155 -10.84 1.47 17.07
C THR A 155 -11.09 2.83 17.73
N ALA A 156 -12.35 3.21 17.94
CA ALA A 156 -12.74 4.52 18.49
C ALA A 156 -12.07 5.70 17.74
N GLY A 157 -11.93 5.60 16.42
CA GLY A 157 -11.32 6.62 15.57
C GLY A 157 -9.80 6.55 15.42
N LYS A 158 -9.08 5.74 16.21
CA LYS A 158 -7.61 5.63 16.13
C LYS A 158 -7.12 5.26 14.73
N SER A 159 -7.82 4.37 14.02
CA SER A 159 -7.49 4.00 12.65
C SER A 159 -7.61 5.17 11.66
N VAL A 160 -8.52 6.10 11.90
CA VAL A 160 -8.67 7.32 11.07
C VAL A 160 -7.51 8.28 11.30
N GLU A 161 -7.11 8.50 12.56
CA GLU A 161 -5.96 9.34 12.91
C GLU A 161 -4.67 8.80 12.29
N SER A 162 -4.42 7.50 12.44
CA SER A 162 -3.29 6.81 11.81
C SER A 162 -3.31 6.96 10.28
N ASN A 163 -4.48 6.81 9.64
CA ASN A 163 -4.62 6.99 8.19
C ASN A 163 -4.31 8.44 7.75
N LEU A 164 -4.70 9.43 8.51
CA LEU A 164 -4.35 10.83 8.23
C LEU A 164 -2.85 11.08 8.39
N ALA A 165 -2.22 10.50 9.41
CA ALA A 165 -0.79 10.63 9.68
C ALA A 165 0.04 10.01 8.55
N LEU A 166 -0.25 8.75 8.16
CA LEU A 166 0.46 8.11 7.05
C LEU A 166 0.27 8.85 5.72
N LEU A 167 -0.92 9.37 5.43
CA LEU A 167 -1.18 10.12 4.21
C LEU A 167 -0.35 11.42 4.17
N ARG A 168 -0.29 12.18 5.26
CA ARG A 168 0.56 13.38 5.36
C ARG A 168 2.04 13.04 5.17
N ASN A 169 2.50 11.94 5.77
CA ASN A 169 3.88 11.47 5.61
C ASN A 169 4.16 11.10 4.14
N ASN A 170 3.27 10.40 3.48
CA ASN A 170 3.40 10.02 2.07
C ASN A 170 3.44 11.23 1.14
N VAL A 171 2.59 12.23 1.38
CA VAL A 171 2.60 13.50 0.62
C VAL A 171 3.94 14.21 0.78
N SER A 172 4.51 14.26 1.99
CA SER A 172 5.81 14.87 2.24
C SER A 172 6.93 14.19 1.46
N VAL A 173 6.95 12.84 1.44
CA VAL A 173 7.92 12.06 0.66
C VAL A 173 7.69 12.24 -0.84
N GLY A 174 6.44 12.21 -1.29
CA GLY A 174 6.07 12.43 -2.69
C GLY A 174 6.53 13.80 -3.21
N ALA A 175 6.41 14.85 -2.39
CA ALA A 175 6.89 16.18 -2.74
C ALA A 175 8.42 16.25 -2.87
N LYS A 176 9.17 15.52 -2.01
CA LYS A 176 10.65 15.42 -2.14
C LYS A 176 11.04 14.74 -3.44
N ILE A 177 10.37 13.63 -3.79
CA ILE A 177 10.64 12.91 -5.04
C ILE A 177 10.28 13.76 -6.27
N ALA A 178 9.17 14.49 -6.24
CA ALA A 178 8.73 15.33 -7.34
C ALA A 178 9.78 16.41 -7.69
N ARG A 179 10.41 17.03 -6.69
CA ARG A 179 11.50 18.01 -6.90
C ARG A 179 12.71 17.44 -7.61
N GLU A 180 13.03 16.18 -7.42
CA GLU A 180 14.15 15.51 -8.08
C GLU A 180 13.84 15.13 -9.55
N LEU A 181 12.58 15.27 -9.98
CA LEU A 181 12.15 15.00 -11.35
C LEU A 181 12.13 16.25 -12.23
N GLU A 182 12.13 17.44 -11.61
CA GLU A 182 12.28 18.72 -12.31
C GLU A 182 13.68 18.87 -12.93
#